data_5437c615debbceabf6aa14ea38043fe1
#
_entry.id   5437c615debbceabf6aa14ea38043fe1
#
_cell.length_a   1.000
_cell.length_b   1.000
_cell.length_c   1.000
_cell.angle_alpha   90.00
_cell.angle_beta   90.00
_cell.angle_gamma   90.00
#
_symmetry.space_group_name_H-M   'P 1'
#
loop_
_entity.id
_entity.type
_entity.pdbx_description
1 polymer ?
#
loop_
_entity_poly.entity_id
_entity_poly.type
_entity_poly.pdbx_seq_one_letter_code
_entity_poly.pdbx_strand_id
1 'polypeptide(L)'
;MHRQAVHCGTCSATRKSAGGGVFVTLMVALCAAGSAHAAGEAASAPPVTLASAPAASAPVASAPTTPLAKSQEPRERHAGAFWQGTVGKGADSAGWNVWLSVYDPPPKARDQDKDPVGDMLTGDAYDDRPQGRAMWSIEGRNVPERRFVWRERADALDASGEPMVREGGTLSGALSADGTAATGTWSDGGRSQPFTLKRAARYREVTGTAGQATITERYPVTGDAAVDALVQSLRINRCDQYDTECVIRISAVGLGDTVSLLRMVWAYSGGAHGNYGFTAGNWRRGAQGFQPITLADVLNPTPACLQSFNTQIVDALKREGAPEATRGTLKEKDLRNAAFPFTLQGDRIVVHYGPYEVGPYSSGAFRAAVRVDDLSAACKRPTT
;
A
#
# COMPACT_ATOMS: atom_id res chain seq x y z
N MET A 1 9.24 10.63 58.67
CA MET A 1 7.88 11.07 59.05
C MET A 1 7.68 12.46 58.51
N HIS A 2 6.91 12.64 57.49
CA HIS A 2 6.02 13.78 57.20
C HIS A 2 5.38 13.52 55.82
N ARG A 3 4.09 13.20 55.85
CA ARG A 3 3.22 13.08 54.67
C ARG A 3 2.72 14.49 54.33
N GLN A 4 2.93 14.94 53.11
CA GLN A 4 2.15 16.07 52.57
C GLN A 4 1.07 15.53 51.64
N ALA A 5 -0.18 15.90 51.97
CA ALA A 5 -1.37 15.64 51.20
C ALA A 5 -1.50 16.70 50.11
N VAL A 6 -1.68 16.27 48.87
CA VAL A 6 -2.00 17.16 47.73
C VAL A 6 -3.52 17.17 47.55
N HIS A 7 -4.11 18.34 47.73
CA HIS A 7 -5.52 18.60 47.43
C HIS A 7 -5.74 18.70 45.92
N CYS A 8 -6.67 17.91 45.43
CA CYS A 8 -7.18 18.01 44.09
C CYS A 8 -8.41 18.94 44.07
N GLY A 9 -8.27 20.11 43.41
CA GLY A 9 -9.36 21.08 43.25
C GLY A 9 -10.32 20.67 42.16
N THR A 10 -11.61 20.64 42.48
CA THR A 10 -12.73 20.39 41.56
C THR A 10 -12.93 21.58 40.62
N CYS A 11 -12.78 21.40 39.33
CA CYS A 11 -13.25 22.34 38.29
C CYS A 11 -14.71 22.03 37.94
N SER A 12 -15.59 22.99 38.26
CA SER A 12 -17.00 23.00 37.86
C SER A 12 -17.16 23.64 36.53
N ALA A 13 -17.69 22.93 35.54
CA ALA A 13 -18.01 23.47 34.22
C ALA A 13 -19.51 23.63 34.08
N THR A 14 -19.94 24.86 33.90
CA THR A 14 -21.34 25.27 33.64
C THR A 14 -21.74 24.93 32.19
N ARG A 15 -22.80 24.17 32.06
CA ARG A 15 -23.45 23.75 30.82
C ARG A 15 -24.40 24.85 30.32
N LYS A 16 -24.22 25.32 29.08
CA LYS A 16 -25.30 25.97 28.30
C LYS A 16 -25.68 25.06 27.15
N SER A 17 -26.94 24.63 27.15
CA SER A 17 -27.52 23.81 26.10
C SER A 17 -28.14 24.68 25.01
N ALA A 18 -27.87 24.41 23.76
CA ALA A 18 -28.79 24.65 22.64
C ALA A 18 -28.39 23.82 21.43
N GLY A 19 -29.26 22.90 21.01
CA GLY A 19 -29.37 22.41 19.62
C GLY A 19 -28.51 21.24 19.22
N GLY A 20 -29.06 20.05 19.26
CA GLY A 20 -29.01 18.88 18.37
C GLY A 20 -27.70 18.52 17.62
N GLY A 21 -27.00 17.52 18.12
CA GLY A 21 -25.94 16.85 17.39
C GLY A 21 -25.13 15.94 18.34
N VAL A 22 -25.29 14.63 18.19
CA VAL A 22 -24.56 13.67 19.01
C VAL A 22 -23.12 13.59 18.50
N PHE A 23 -22.19 14.18 19.24
CA PHE A 23 -20.76 13.92 19.09
C PHE A 23 -20.29 13.02 20.21
N VAL A 24 -19.75 11.85 19.85
CA VAL A 24 -19.01 10.98 20.77
C VAL A 24 -17.58 11.50 20.83
N THR A 25 -17.22 12.16 21.92
CA THR A 25 -15.85 12.60 22.17
C THR A 25 -15.11 11.52 22.94
N LEU A 26 -14.13 10.89 22.33
CA LEU A 26 -13.20 9.98 22.97
C LEU A 26 -12.08 10.82 23.62
N MET A 27 -12.07 10.91 24.96
CA MET A 27 -10.97 11.54 25.68
C MET A 27 -9.82 10.54 25.85
N VAL A 28 -8.67 10.85 25.28
CA VAL A 28 -7.38 10.18 25.60
C VAL A 28 -6.68 11.03 26.66
N ALA A 29 -6.51 10.48 27.84
CA ALA A 29 -5.76 11.11 28.93
C ALA A 29 -4.25 10.80 28.72
N LEU A 30 -3.43 11.82 28.48
CA LEU A 30 -1.98 11.73 28.50
C LEU A 30 -1.49 11.85 29.94
N CYS A 31 -0.93 10.77 30.50
CA CYS A 31 -0.08 10.83 31.70
C CYS A 31 1.38 11.02 31.25
N ALA A 32 1.93 12.20 31.47
CA ALA A 32 3.36 12.45 31.35
C ALA A 32 4.07 12.01 32.64
N ALA A 33 4.88 10.94 32.56
CA ALA A 33 5.81 10.56 33.62
C ALA A 33 7.21 11.10 33.25
N GLY A 34 7.72 12.02 34.05
CA GLY A 34 9.06 12.52 33.93
C GLY A 34 10.08 11.46 34.38
N SER A 35 11.12 11.24 33.58
CA SER A 35 12.26 10.42 33.95
C SER A 35 13.52 11.26 33.96
N ALA A 36 14.24 11.16 35.08
CA ALA A 36 15.47 11.84 35.35
C ALA A 36 16.64 11.35 34.48
N HIS A 37 17.48 12.29 34.04
CA HIS A 37 18.71 12.01 33.31
C HIS A 37 19.77 11.43 34.25
N ALA A 38 20.31 10.29 33.86
CA ALA A 38 21.65 9.86 34.33
C ALA A 38 22.61 10.01 33.15
N ALA A 39 23.63 10.81 33.34
CA ALA A 39 24.76 10.97 32.42
C ALA A 39 25.63 9.71 32.46
N GLY A 40 25.76 9.01 31.33
CA GLY A 40 26.66 7.87 31.14
C GLY A 40 27.64 8.17 30.02
N GLU A 41 28.92 7.94 30.32
CA GLU A 41 30.10 8.19 29.51
C GLU A 41 30.02 7.56 28.09
N ALA A 42 30.50 8.34 27.12
CA ALA A 42 30.65 7.91 25.73
C ALA A 42 31.85 6.96 25.60
N ALA A 43 31.59 5.68 25.36
CA ALA A 43 32.56 4.74 24.85
C ALA A 43 32.64 4.84 23.33
N SER A 44 33.81 5.22 22.81
CA SER A 44 34.11 5.28 21.38
C SER A 44 34.15 3.88 20.78
N ALA A 45 33.25 3.62 19.82
CA ALA A 45 33.24 2.41 19.01
C ALA A 45 34.32 2.47 17.91
N PRO A 46 35.01 1.35 17.59
CA PRO A 46 36.03 1.31 16.55
C PRO A 46 35.40 1.44 15.13
N PRO A 47 36.19 1.87 14.13
CA PRO A 47 35.69 2.07 12.78
C PRO A 47 35.29 0.74 12.12
N VAL A 48 34.06 0.65 11.66
CA VAL A 48 33.56 -0.49 10.87
C VAL A 48 34.10 -0.35 9.46
N THR A 49 34.99 -1.24 9.09
CA THR A 49 35.50 -1.40 7.72
C THR A 49 34.34 -1.94 6.85
N LEU A 50 33.93 -1.16 5.86
CA LEU A 50 32.98 -1.58 4.84
C LEU A 50 33.62 -2.67 3.98
N ALA A 51 33.30 -3.92 4.26
CA ALA A 51 33.58 -5.02 3.36
C ALA A 51 32.61 -4.95 2.18
N SER A 52 33.16 -4.78 0.97
CA SER A 52 32.45 -4.90 -0.28
C SER A 52 31.82 -6.27 -0.39
N ALA A 53 30.49 -6.36 -0.38
CA ALA A 53 29.79 -7.60 -0.62
C ALA A 53 29.89 -7.96 -2.11
N PRO A 54 30.28 -9.20 -2.47
CA PRO A 54 30.24 -9.66 -3.85
C PRO A 54 28.80 -9.83 -4.31
N ALA A 55 28.49 -9.31 -5.50
CA ALA A 55 27.29 -9.63 -6.24
C ALA A 55 27.38 -11.11 -6.68
N ALA A 56 26.76 -11.99 -5.92
CA ALA A 56 26.56 -13.36 -6.31
C ALA A 56 25.05 -13.64 -6.33
N SER A 57 24.48 -13.64 -7.52
CA SER A 57 23.19 -14.25 -7.78
C SER A 57 23.35 -15.76 -7.60
N ALA A 58 23.13 -16.24 -6.38
CA ALA A 58 23.00 -17.67 -6.13
C ALA A 58 21.62 -18.13 -6.62
N PRO A 59 21.50 -19.28 -7.29
CA PRO A 59 20.21 -19.87 -7.59
C PRO A 59 19.50 -20.14 -6.27
N VAL A 60 18.26 -19.65 -6.15
CA VAL A 60 17.40 -19.92 -5.01
C VAL A 60 17.14 -21.43 -4.99
N ALA A 61 17.83 -22.12 -4.11
CA ALA A 61 17.55 -23.52 -3.83
C ALA A 61 16.11 -23.60 -3.30
N SER A 62 15.28 -24.39 -3.96
CA SER A 62 13.92 -24.70 -3.56
C SER A 62 13.96 -25.25 -2.13
N ALA A 63 13.52 -24.46 -1.17
CA ALA A 63 13.31 -24.92 0.18
C ALA A 63 12.23 -26.02 0.18
N PRO A 64 12.38 -27.10 0.96
CA PRO A 64 11.38 -28.16 1.02
C PRO A 64 10.05 -27.57 1.51
N THR A 65 9.02 -27.70 0.71
CA THR A 65 7.63 -27.42 1.08
C THR A 65 7.24 -28.42 2.16
N THR A 66 7.20 -27.97 3.41
CA THR A 66 6.63 -28.77 4.50
C THR A 66 5.13 -28.97 4.21
N PRO A 67 4.64 -30.21 4.12
CA PRO A 67 3.21 -30.44 3.89
C PRO A 67 2.41 -29.85 5.04
N LEU A 68 1.40 -29.05 4.71
CA LEU A 68 0.39 -28.59 5.66
C LEU A 68 -0.22 -29.78 6.38
N ALA A 69 -0.08 -29.82 7.72
CA ALA A 69 -0.73 -30.81 8.57
C ALA A 69 -2.25 -30.74 8.31
N LYS A 70 -2.90 -31.91 8.27
CA LYS A 70 -4.33 -32.13 8.00
C LYS A 70 -5.19 -31.09 8.70
N SER A 71 -5.64 -30.09 7.97
CA SER A 71 -6.60 -29.10 8.39
C SER A 71 -7.59 -28.87 7.25
N GLN A 72 -8.78 -28.41 7.59
CA GLN A 72 -9.93 -28.19 6.70
C GLN A 72 -9.50 -27.80 5.29
N GLU A 73 -10.12 -28.40 4.26
CA GLU A 73 -9.86 -28.08 2.87
C GLU A 73 -9.84 -26.55 2.68
N PRO A 74 -8.81 -26.01 1.98
CA PRO A 74 -8.70 -24.59 1.76
C PRO A 74 -9.98 -24.06 1.09
N ARG A 75 -10.64 -23.12 1.73
CA ARG A 75 -11.82 -22.47 1.13
C ARG A 75 -11.35 -21.43 0.14
N GLU A 76 -11.65 -21.65 -1.11
CA GLU A 76 -11.32 -20.72 -2.20
C GLU A 76 -12.57 -19.95 -2.60
N ARG A 77 -12.44 -18.63 -2.83
CA ARG A 77 -13.49 -17.77 -3.37
C ARG A 77 -12.94 -16.73 -4.35
N HIS A 78 -13.82 -16.20 -5.17
CA HIS A 78 -13.54 -14.95 -5.86
C HIS A 78 -13.47 -13.81 -4.85
N ALA A 79 -12.53 -12.88 -5.05
CA ALA A 79 -12.25 -11.79 -4.13
C ALA A 79 -12.05 -10.45 -4.85
N GLY A 80 -12.59 -10.30 -6.06
CA GLY A 80 -12.54 -9.08 -6.83
C GLY A 80 -11.78 -9.18 -8.15
N ALA A 81 -11.37 -8.03 -8.69
CA ALA A 81 -10.70 -7.95 -9.99
C ALA A 81 -9.68 -6.82 -10.05
N PHE A 82 -8.68 -7.01 -10.90
CA PHE A 82 -7.76 -5.96 -11.32
C PHE A 82 -8.17 -5.45 -12.70
N TRP A 83 -8.30 -4.12 -12.79
CA TRP A 83 -8.70 -3.39 -13.97
C TRP A 83 -7.59 -2.44 -14.41
N GLN A 84 -7.39 -2.30 -15.68
CA GLN A 84 -6.48 -1.30 -16.24
C GLN A 84 -7.10 -0.66 -17.48
N GLY A 85 -6.78 0.61 -17.69
CA GLY A 85 -7.33 1.36 -18.81
C GLY A 85 -6.98 2.83 -18.76
N THR A 86 -7.89 3.65 -19.26
CA THR A 86 -7.66 5.09 -19.44
C THR A 86 -8.86 5.91 -19.03
N VAL A 87 -8.58 7.11 -18.52
CA VAL A 87 -9.55 8.18 -18.30
C VAL A 87 -9.21 9.32 -19.23
N GLY A 88 -10.22 9.88 -19.92
CA GLY A 88 -10.09 11.07 -20.75
C GLY A 88 -9.27 10.94 -22.03
N LYS A 89 -8.81 9.75 -22.41
CA LYS A 89 -8.13 9.58 -23.70
C LYS A 89 -9.12 9.57 -24.87
N GLY A 90 -9.18 10.70 -25.55
CA GLY A 90 -9.87 10.89 -26.82
C GLY A 90 -9.05 11.82 -27.69
N ALA A 91 -9.47 12.10 -28.91
CA ALA A 91 -8.72 12.91 -29.88
C ALA A 91 -8.31 14.30 -29.36
N ASP A 92 -9.07 14.85 -28.37
CA ASP A 92 -8.93 16.24 -27.92
C ASP A 92 -8.62 16.38 -26.41
N SER A 93 -8.28 15.29 -25.69
CA SER A 93 -8.03 15.38 -24.25
C SER A 93 -6.75 14.68 -23.81
N ALA A 94 -5.97 15.38 -22.99
CA ALA A 94 -4.85 14.80 -22.26
C ALA A 94 -5.40 13.84 -21.19
N GLY A 95 -5.56 12.55 -21.57
CA GLY A 95 -5.99 11.51 -20.66
C GLY A 95 -4.83 10.92 -19.88
N TRP A 96 -5.16 10.08 -18.90
CA TRP A 96 -4.18 9.33 -18.11
C TRP A 96 -4.55 7.84 -18.04
N ASN A 97 -3.56 7.03 -17.71
CA ASN A 97 -3.77 5.61 -17.44
C ASN A 97 -4.23 5.43 -15.99
N VAL A 98 -4.99 4.38 -15.77
CA VAL A 98 -5.47 4.00 -14.44
C VAL A 98 -5.39 2.49 -14.26
N TRP A 99 -5.03 2.08 -13.05
CA TRP A 99 -4.92 0.69 -12.61
C TRP A 99 -5.69 0.54 -11.29
N LEU A 100 -6.69 -0.32 -11.27
CA LEU A 100 -7.61 -0.46 -10.14
C LEU A 100 -7.61 -1.91 -9.65
N SER A 101 -7.27 -2.11 -8.39
CA SER A 101 -7.57 -3.34 -7.66
C SER A 101 -8.87 -3.14 -6.90
N VAL A 102 -9.95 -3.78 -7.31
CA VAL A 102 -11.25 -3.71 -6.63
C VAL A 102 -11.51 -5.07 -5.99
N TYR A 103 -11.73 -5.07 -4.67
CA TYR A 103 -11.94 -6.26 -3.88
C TYR A 103 -13.41 -6.41 -3.49
N ASP A 104 -13.91 -7.64 -3.64
CA ASP A 104 -15.23 -7.99 -3.14
C ASP A 104 -15.25 -7.99 -1.60
N PRO A 105 -16.37 -7.62 -0.97
CA PRO A 105 -16.49 -7.68 0.47
C PRO A 105 -16.27 -9.10 0.99
N PRO A 106 -15.78 -9.25 2.23
CA PRO A 106 -15.70 -10.56 2.85
C PRO A 106 -17.08 -11.22 2.94
N PRO A 107 -17.15 -12.55 2.96
CA PRO A 107 -18.42 -13.24 3.20
C PRO A 107 -19.02 -12.74 4.52
N LYS A 108 -20.31 -12.43 4.52
CA LYS A 108 -21.02 -12.03 5.75
C LYS A 108 -20.91 -13.15 6.77
N ALA A 109 -20.47 -12.85 7.99
CA ALA A 109 -20.65 -13.76 9.09
C ALA A 109 -22.16 -13.87 9.38
N ARG A 110 -22.66 -15.07 9.72
CA ARG A 110 -24.10 -15.37 9.86
C ARG A 110 -24.86 -14.40 10.79
N ASP A 111 -24.17 -13.72 11.68
CA ASP A 111 -24.75 -12.79 12.68
C ASP A 111 -24.62 -11.30 12.32
N GLN A 112 -24.05 -10.96 11.14
CA GLN A 112 -23.77 -9.57 10.72
C GLN A 112 -24.72 -9.04 9.65
N ASP A 113 -25.95 -9.57 9.57
CA ASP A 113 -26.96 -9.17 8.55
C ASP A 113 -27.37 -7.69 8.60
N LYS A 114 -26.86 -6.91 9.56
CA LYS A 114 -27.25 -5.51 9.79
C LYS A 114 -26.13 -4.48 9.51
N ASP A 115 -24.94 -4.91 9.10
CA ASP A 115 -23.85 -3.98 8.84
C ASP A 115 -23.92 -3.46 7.38
N PRO A 116 -24.35 -2.19 7.17
CA PRO A 116 -24.40 -1.60 5.83
C PRO A 116 -23.02 -1.45 5.18
N VAL A 117 -21.93 -1.56 5.96
CA VAL A 117 -20.54 -1.50 5.48
C VAL A 117 -20.13 -2.83 4.84
N GLY A 118 -20.74 -3.95 5.24
CA GLY A 118 -20.38 -5.30 4.75
C GLY A 118 -20.59 -5.54 3.25
N ASP A 119 -21.34 -4.68 2.56
CA ASP A 119 -21.56 -4.76 1.10
C ASP A 119 -20.66 -3.80 0.30
N MET A 120 -19.79 -3.04 0.97
CA MET A 120 -18.91 -2.11 0.29
C MET A 120 -17.71 -2.82 -0.32
N LEU A 121 -17.48 -2.54 -1.59
CA LEU A 121 -16.23 -2.84 -2.25
C LEU A 121 -15.15 -1.92 -1.72
N THR A 122 -13.96 -2.46 -1.57
CA THR A 122 -12.76 -1.69 -1.24
C THR A 122 -11.69 -1.96 -2.29
N GLY A 123 -10.68 -1.13 -2.35
CA GLY A 123 -9.60 -1.37 -3.29
C GLY A 123 -8.56 -0.28 -3.30
N ASP A 124 -7.67 -0.40 -4.28
CA ASP A 124 -6.60 0.53 -4.53
C ASP A 124 -6.67 1.01 -5.98
N ALA A 125 -6.56 2.31 -6.19
CA ALA A 125 -6.41 2.92 -7.51
C ALA A 125 -5.04 3.58 -7.65
N TYR A 126 -4.43 3.33 -8.77
CA TYR A 126 -3.18 3.97 -9.18
C TYR A 126 -3.42 4.67 -10.51
N ASP A 127 -2.80 5.82 -10.72
CA ASP A 127 -2.89 6.54 -11.97
C ASP A 127 -1.60 7.29 -12.29
N ASP A 128 -1.44 7.69 -13.55
CA ASP A 128 -0.32 8.50 -14.03
C ASP A 128 -0.70 9.98 -14.25
N ARG A 129 -1.76 10.46 -13.59
CA ARG A 129 -2.14 11.89 -13.62
C ARG A 129 -0.93 12.77 -13.25
N PRO A 130 -0.62 13.83 -14.01
CA PRO A 130 0.59 14.64 -13.78
C PRO A 130 0.71 15.21 -12.36
N GLN A 131 -0.40 15.51 -11.70
CA GLN A 131 -0.46 16.07 -10.34
C GLN A 131 -1.17 15.13 -9.36
N GLY A 132 -1.37 13.86 -9.74
CA GLY A 132 -2.07 12.87 -8.93
C GLY A 132 -1.22 12.36 -7.77
N ARG A 133 -1.90 11.80 -6.76
CA ARG A 133 -1.27 11.00 -5.70
C ARG A 133 -0.77 9.69 -6.29
N ALA A 134 0.16 9.06 -5.59
CA ALA A 134 0.65 7.74 -5.98
C ALA A 134 -0.45 6.67 -5.97
N MET A 135 -1.40 6.82 -5.05
CA MET A 135 -2.48 5.86 -4.86
C MET A 135 -3.69 6.52 -4.18
N TRP A 136 -4.85 6.00 -4.52
CA TRP A 136 -6.12 6.27 -3.86
C TRP A 136 -6.68 4.96 -3.31
N SER A 137 -7.33 5.00 -2.17
CA SER A 137 -8.23 3.94 -1.75
C SER A 137 -9.52 4.02 -2.56
N ILE A 138 -10.03 2.87 -2.97
CA ILE A 138 -11.33 2.76 -3.66
C ILE A 138 -12.37 2.28 -2.66
N GLU A 139 -13.47 2.99 -2.60
CA GLU A 139 -14.67 2.59 -1.88
C GLU A 139 -15.87 2.69 -2.81
N GLY A 140 -16.80 1.74 -2.73
CA GLY A 140 -17.96 1.82 -3.58
C GLY A 140 -18.88 0.63 -3.49
N ARG A 141 -19.84 0.60 -4.41
CA ARG A 141 -20.84 -0.46 -4.49
C ARG A 141 -21.06 -0.87 -5.94
N ASN A 142 -21.29 -2.15 -6.13
CA ASN A 142 -21.97 -2.61 -7.32
C ASN A 142 -23.47 -2.38 -7.14
N VAL A 143 -24.10 -1.77 -8.11
CA VAL A 143 -25.54 -1.54 -8.15
C VAL A 143 -26.20 -2.48 -9.19
N PRO A 144 -27.52 -2.68 -9.15
CA PRO A 144 -28.21 -3.52 -10.14
C PRO A 144 -27.83 -3.21 -11.60
N GLU A 145 -28.11 -4.11 -12.52
CA GLU A 145 -27.86 -3.97 -13.95
C GLU A 145 -26.38 -3.82 -14.34
N ARG A 146 -25.48 -4.43 -13.55
CA ARG A 146 -24.01 -4.37 -13.75
C ARG A 146 -23.44 -2.97 -13.67
N ARG A 147 -24.13 -2.05 -13.06
CA ARG A 147 -23.64 -0.70 -12.79
C ARG A 147 -22.77 -0.68 -11.54
N PHE A 148 -21.93 0.35 -11.42
CA PHE A 148 -21.11 0.58 -10.23
C PHE A 148 -20.86 2.06 -9.99
N VAL A 149 -20.52 2.38 -8.75
CA VAL A 149 -20.02 3.68 -8.33
C VAL A 149 -18.85 3.43 -7.40
N TRP A 150 -17.64 3.82 -7.82
CA TRP A 150 -16.41 3.68 -7.05
C TRP A 150 -15.83 5.08 -6.81
N ARG A 151 -15.50 5.38 -5.57
CA ARG A 151 -14.96 6.68 -5.14
C ARG A 151 -13.50 6.53 -4.76
N GLU A 152 -12.68 7.46 -5.22
CA GLU A 152 -11.29 7.60 -4.82
C GLU A 152 -11.24 8.40 -3.52
N ARG A 153 -10.61 7.85 -2.49
CA ARG A 153 -10.40 8.49 -1.19
C ARG A 153 -8.97 8.32 -0.74
N ALA A 154 -8.47 9.23 0.03
CA ALA A 154 -7.16 9.12 0.65
C ALA A 154 -7.17 9.73 2.04
N ASP A 155 -6.62 9.00 3.00
CA ASP A 155 -6.31 9.55 4.30
C ASP A 155 -5.17 10.56 4.15
N ALA A 156 -5.27 11.66 4.82
CA ALA A 156 -4.31 12.74 4.83
C ALA A 156 -4.28 13.41 6.21
N LEU A 157 -3.31 14.26 6.41
CA LEU A 157 -3.32 15.21 7.52
C LEU A 157 -3.58 16.60 6.96
N ASP A 158 -4.31 17.43 7.70
CA ASP A 158 -4.45 18.84 7.39
C ASP A 158 -3.20 19.64 7.79
N ALA A 159 -3.23 20.94 7.60
CA ALA A 159 -2.10 21.83 7.95
C ALA A 159 -1.78 21.87 9.45
N SER A 160 -2.72 21.46 10.31
CA SER A 160 -2.52 21.36 11.77
C SER A 160 -2.05 19.97 12.21
N GLY A 161 -2.01 18.99 11.29
CA GLY A 161 -1.66 17.61 11.56
C GLY A 161 -2.85 16.75 12.00
N GLU A 162 -4.07 17.24 11.88
CA GLU A 162 -5.28 16.49 12.18
C GLU A 162 -5.68 15.58 11.01
N PRO A 163 -6.19 14.36 11.31
CA PRO A 163 -6.64 13.44 10.28
C PRO A 163 -7.77 14.04 9.43
N MET A 164 -7.61 13.96 8.12
CA MET A 164 -8.63 14.34 7.16
C MET A 164 -8.74 13.31 6.04
N VAL A 165 -9.91 13.24 5.42
CA VAL A 165 -10.09 12.46 4.19
C VAL A 165 -10.08 13.42 3.01
N ARG A 166 -9.22 13.13 2.05
CA ARG A 166 -9.26 13.79 0.74
C ARG A 166 -10.13 12.97 -0.19
N GLU A 167 -11.12 13.61 -0.75
CA GLU A 167 -11.92 13.03 -1.82
C GLU A 167 -11.18 13.20 -3.15
N GLY A 168 -11.07 12.10 -3.89
CA GLY A 168 -10.59 12.09 -5.26
C GLY A 168 -11.74 12.14 -6.26
N GLY A 169 -11.60 11.42 -7.35
CA GLY A 169 -12.66 11.29 -8.34
C GLY A 169 -13.66 10.18 -8.01
N THR A 170 -14.77 10.20 -8.71
CA THR A 170 -15.76 9.13 -8.70
C THR A 170 -15.85 8.50 -10.09
N LEU A 171 -15.67 7.18 -10.16
CA LEU A 171 -15.92 6.38 -11.37
C LEU A 171 -17.35 5.83 -11.31
N SER A 172 -18.20 6.28 -12.19
CA SER A 172 -19.59 5.79 -12.34
C SER A 172 -19.75 5.16 -13.71
N GLY A 173 -20.19 3.91 -13.76
CA GLY A 173 -20.23 3.19 -15.03
C GLY A 173 -20.96 1.88 -14.99
N ALA A 174 -20.75 1.10 -16.05
CA ALA A 174 -21.31 -0.22 -16.21
C ALA A 174 -20.28 -1.23 -16.72
N LEU A 175 -20.43 -2.47 -16.29
CA LEU A 175 -19.67 -3.61 -16.80
C LEU A 175 -20.29 -4.12 -18.09
N SER A 176 -19.46 -4.59 -19.02
CA SER A 176 -19.88 -5.34 -20.19
C SER A 176 -20.64 -6.61 -19.81
N ALA A 177 -21.36 -7.21 -20.77
CA ALA A 177 -22.18 -8.39 -20.55
C ALA A 177 -21.37 -9.57 -19.97
N ASP A 178 -20.15 -9.75 -20.42
CA ASP A 178 -19.20 -10.79 -19.98
C ASP A 178 -18.37 -10.36 -18.75
N GLY A 179 -18.55 -9.11 -18.29
CA GLY A 179 -17.82 -8.53 -17.16
C GLY A 179 -16.32 -8.37 -17.41
N THR A 180 -15.86 -8.32 -18.66
CA THR A 180 -14.43 -8.17 -18.99
C THR A 180 -14.01 -6.73 -19.26
N ALA A 181 -14.97 -5.84 -19.48
CA ALA A 181 -14.76 -4.42 -19.69
C ALA A 181 -15.66 -3.59 -18.78
N ALA A 182 -15.25 -2.36 -18.51
CA ALA A 182 -16.02 -1.36 -17.81
C ALA A 182 -15.89 -0.02 -18.52
N THR A 183 -17.00 0.69 -18.69
CA THR A 183 -17.03 2.03 -19.29
C THR A 183 -17.91 2.95 -18.47
N GLY A 184 -17.63 4.23 -18.51
CA GLY A 184 -18.40 5.20 -17.75
C GLY A 184 -17.74 6.56 -17.71
N THR A 185 -18.00 7.27 -16.64
CA THR A 185 -17.52 8.64 -16.42
C THR A 185 -16.78 8.73 -15.09
N TRP A 186 -15.58 9.25 -15.13
CA TRP A 186 -14.85 9.75 -13.97
C TRP A 186 -15.17 11.22 -13.75
N SER A 187 -15.39 11.63 -12.50
CA SER A 187 -15.67 13.03 -12.15
C SER A 187 -15.06 13.40 -10.81
N ASP A 188 -14.56 14.63 -10.66
CA ASP A 188 -13.97 15.18 -9.42
C ASP A 188 -14.68 16.47 -8.94
N GLY A 189 -15.96 16.60 -9.22
CA GLY A 189 -16.79 17.75 -8.85
C GLY A 189 -16.68 18.96 -9.79
N GLY A 190 -15.59 19.10 -10.53
CA GLY A 190 -15.40 20.20 -11.50
C GLY A 190 -15.17 19.71 -12.92
N ARG A 191 -14.69 18.48 -13.08
CA ARG A 191 -14.36 17.87 -14.36
C ARG A 191 -15.07 16.55 -14.50
N SER A 192 -15.41 16.22 -15.73
CA SER A 192 -16.03 14.95 -16.08
C SER A 192 -15.37 14.42 -17.33
N GLN A 193 -14.90 13.17 -17.30
CA GLN A 193 -14.19 12.55 -18.40
C GLN A 193 -14.63 11.09 -18.59
N PRO A 194 -14.74 10.59 -19.83
CA PRO A 194 -15.03 9.20 -20.07
C PRO A 194 -13.87 8.33 -19.63
N PHE A 195 -14.17 7.11 -19.21
CA PHE A 195 -13.14 6.09 -18.98
C PHE A 195 -13.48 4.78 -19.68
N THR A 196 -12.43 4.02 -19.96
CA THR A 196 -12.53 2.64 -20.44
C THR A 196 -11.53 1.80 -19.66
N LEU A 197 -12.03 0.70 -19.06
CA LEU A 197 -11.23 -0.25 -18.32
C LEU A 197 -11.40 -1.66 -18.91
N LYS A 198 -10.32 -2.43 -18.87
CA LYS A 198 -10.29 -3.85 -19.19
C LYS A 198 -9.91 -4.63 -17.94
N ARG A 199 -10.61 -5.71 -17.64
CA ARG A 199 -10.22 -6.62 -16.58
C ARG A 199 -9.01 -7.41 -17.01
N ALA A 200 -7.88 -7.21 -16.33
CA ALA A 200 -6.62 -7.87 -16.62
C ALA A 200 -6.38 -9.09 -15.72
N ALA A 201 -7.01 -9.13 -14.54
CA ALA A 201 -6.96 -10.29 -13.66
C ALA A 201 -8.22 -10.40 -12.80
N ARG A 202 -8.46 -11.59 -12.24
CA ARG A 202 -9.41 -11.82 -11.14
C ARG A 202 -8.62 -12.08 -9.87
N TYR A 203 -9.10 -11.59 -8.73
CA TYR A 203 -8.53 -11.98 -7.45
C TYR A 203 -9.17 -13.27 -6.94
N ARG A 204 -8.33 -14.17 -6.45
CA ARG A 204 -8.71 -15.33 -5.65
C ARG A 204 -8.29 -15.10 -4.21
N GLU A 205 -9.09 -15.58 -3.28
CA GLU A 205 -8.77 -15.62 -1.86
C GLU A 205 -8.89 -17.05 -1.37
N VAL A 206 -7.85 -17.50 -0.68
CA VAL A 206 -7.77 -18.83 -0.08
C VAL A 206 -7.61 -18.64 1.42
N THR A 207 -8.46 -19.28 2.20
CA THR A 207 -8.34 -19.30 3.66
C THR A 207 -8.03 -20.73 4.11
N GLY A 208 -7.02 -20.87 4.95
CA GLY A 208 -6.58 -22.15 5.50
C GLY A 208 -5.90 -21.96 6.85
N THR A 209 -5.28 -23.02 7.35
CA THR A 209 -4.51 -22.97 8.59
C THR A 209 -3.09 -23.51 8.36
N ALA A 210 -2.10 -22.96 9.06
CA ALA A 210 -0.75 -23.48 9.14
C ALA A 210 -0.31 -23.43 10.61
N GLY A 211 -0.12 -24.61 11.21
CA GLY A 211 0.07 -24.71 12.65
C GLY A 211 -1.15 -24.16 13.39
N GLN A 212 -0.94 -23.16 14.24
CA GLN A 212 -2.02 -22.45 14.95
C GLN A 212 -2.57 -21.23 14.20
N ALA A 213 -1.89 -20.80 13.13
CA ALA A 213 -2.27 -19.59 12.41
C ALA A 213 -3.43 -19.83 11.44
N THR A 214 -4.40 -18.93 11.45
CA THR A 214 -5.33 -18.77 10.33
C THR A 214 -4.65 -17.96 9.25
N ILE A 215 -4.56 -18.51 8.03
CA ILE A 215 -3.94 -17.83 6.90
C ILE A 215 -5.01 -17.46 5.89
N THR A 216 -5.05 -16.19 5.53
CA THR A 216 -5.86 -15.70 4.41
C THR A 216 -4.91 -15.15 3.34
N GLU A 217 -4.94 -15.75 2.17
CA GLU A 217 -4.11 -15.33 1.04
C GLU A 217 -4.98 -14.84 -0.11
N ARG A 218 -4.70 -13.63 -0.62
CA ARG A 218 -5.36 -13.06 -1.78
C ARG A 218 -4.34 -12.75 -2.87
N TYR A 219 -4.61 -13.20 -4.10
CA TYR A 219 -3.68 -13.06 -5.23
C TYR A 219 -4.42 -12.94 -6.57
N PRO A 220 -3.83 -12.26 -7.57
CA PRO A 220 -4.41 -12.16 -8.92
C PRO A 220 -4.20 -13.44 -9.72
N VAL A 221 -5.15 -13.76 -10.58
CA VAL A 221 -5.09 -14.80 -11.61
C VAL A 221 -5.43 -14.15 -12.94
N THR A 222 -4.50 -14.21 -13.88
CA THR A 222 -4.58 -13.50 -15.16
C THR A 222 -5.07 -14.41 -16.29
N GLY A 223 -4.79 -15.70 -16.19
CA GLY A 223 -4.95 -16.67 -17.28
C GLY A 223 -3.75 -16.71 -18.24
N ASP A 224 -2.75 -15.82 -18.10
CA ASP A 224 -1.44 -15.94 -18.73
C ASP A 224 -0.54 -16.78 -17.82
N ALA A 225 -0.21 -17.99 -18.24
CA ALA A 225 0.56 -18.93 -17.44
C ALA A 225 1.93 -18.37 -17.00
N ALA A 226 2.57 -17.52 -17.82
CA ALA A 226 3.83 -16.92 -17.49
C ALA A 226 3.68 -15.85 -16.39
N VAL A 227 2.63 -15.02 -16.43
CA VAL A 227 2.32 -14.07 -15.38
C VAL A 227 1.88 -14.77 -14.10
N ASP A 228 1.03 -15.79 -14.21
CA ASP A 228 0.54 -16.55 -13.07
C ASP A 228 1.70 -17.27 -12.35
N ALA A 229 2.76 -17.71 -13.08
CA ALA A 229 3.98 -18.23 -12.48
C ALA A 229 4.75 -17.18 -11.65
N LEU A 230 4.78 -15.91 -12.10
CA LEU A 230 5.36 -14.82 -11.30
C LEU A 230 4.57 -14.58 -10.02
N VAL A 231 3.23 -14.61 -10.09
CA VAL A 231 2.36 -14.52 -8.91
C VAL A 231 2.68 -15.67 -7.95
N GLN A 232 2.80 -16.90 -8.45
CA GLN A 232 3.16 -18.07 -7.62
C GLN A 232 4.51 -17.89 -6.92
N SER A 233 5.50 -17.28 -7.59
CA SER A 233 6.81 -17.04 -6.99
C SER A 233 6.78 -16.11 -5.77
N LEU A 234 5.76 -15.25 -5.67
CA LEU A 234 5.51 -14.37 -4.52
C LEU A 234 4.65 -15.02 -3.44
N ARG A 235 4.00 -16.14 -3.71
CA ARG A 235 3.10 -16.85 -2.77
C ARG A 235 3.83 -17.67 -1.71
N ILE A 236 5.12 -17.44 -1.52
CA ILE A 236 5.89 -18.13 -0.49
C ILE A 236 5.33 -17.74 0.88
N ASN A 237 4.75 -18.72 1.56
CA ASN A 237 4.26 -18.55 2.92
C ASN A 237 5.43 -18.29 3.87
N ARG A 238 5.39 -17.17 4.58
CA ARG A 238 6.38 -16.77 5.60
C ARG A 238 5.69 -16.35 6.89
N CYS A 239 4.50 -16.90 7.18
CA CYS A 239 3.90 -16.71 8.49
C CYS A 239 4.76 -17.48 9.51
N ASP A 240 5.09 -16.82 10.61
CA ASP A 240 5.89 -17.42 11.69
C ASP A 240 5.07 -18.50 12.39
N GLN A 241 5.76 -19.48 12.97
CA GLN A 241 5.12 -20.53 13.76
C GLN A 241 4.39 -20.01 14.99
N TYR A 242 4.69 -18.78 15.43
CA TYR A 242 4.05 -18.11 16.56
C TYR A 242 2.87 -17.24 16.16
N ASP A 243 2.65 -17.03 14.84
CA ASP A 243 1.51 -16.25 14.39
C ASP A 243 0.21 -16.99 14.67
N THR A 244 -0.81 -16.24 15.08
CA THR A 244 -2.18 -16.74 15.25
C THR A 244 -3.07 -16.35 14.07
N GLU A 245 -2.71 -15.27 13.38
CA GLU A 245 -3.36 -14.81 12.16
C GLU A 245 -2.32 -14.26 11.20
N CYS A 246 -2.49 -14.58 9.91
CA CYS A 246 -1.62 -14.11 8.86
C CYS A 246 -2.44 -13.80 7.60
N VAL A 247 -2.30 -12.57 7.11
CA VAL A 247 -2.96 -12.12 5.88
C VAL A 247 -1.90 -11.80 4.83
N ILE A 248 -1.94 -12.52 3.72
CA ILE A 248 -1.07 -12.29 2.58
C ILE A 248 -1.90 -11.68 1.45
N ARG A 249 -1.48 -10.54 0.94
CA ARG A 249 -2.13 -9.90 -0.19
C ARG A 249 -1.12 -9.62 -1.28
N ILE A 250 -1.32 -10.21 -2.46
CA ILE A 250 -0.56 -9.89 -3.66
C ILE A 250 -1.46 -9.04 -4.54
N SER A 251 -1.06 -7.80 -4.76
CA SER A 251 -1.78 -6.85 -5.62
C SER A 251 -1.05 -6.69 -6.93
N ALA A 252 -1.79 -6.76 -8.03
CA ALA A 252 -1.28 -6.32 -9.32
C ALA A 252 -1.24 -4.79 -9.33
N VAL A 253 -0.12 -4.24 -9.80
CA VAL A 253 0.09 -2.79 -9.93
C VAL A 253 0.23 -2.43 -11.42
N GLY A 254 0.69 -3.37 -12.23
CA GLY A 254 0.74 -3.29 -13.67
C GLY A 254 0.83 -4.69 -14.28
N LEU A 255 0.06 -4.95 -15.33
CA LEU A 255 0.07 -6.21 -16.08
C LEU A 255 0.16 -5.91 -17.57
N GLY A 256 1.18 -6.45 -18.24
CA GLY A 256 1.46 -6.25 -19.66
C GLY A 256 2.86 -6.71 -20.00
N ASP A 257 3.57 -5.98 -20.86
CA ASP A 257 4.98 -6.24 -21.15
C ASP A 257 5.88 -6.01 -19.93
N THR A 258 5.46 -5.10 -19.05
CA THR A 258 5.99 -4.99 -17.69
C THR A 258 4.94 -5.50 -16.71
N VAL A 259 5.34 -6.46 -15.87
CA VAL A 259 4.53 -6.97 -14.75
C VAL A 259 5.11 -6.40 -13.46
N SER A 260 4.26 -5.77 -12.67
CA SER A 260 4.62 -5.23 -11.37
C SER A 260 3.62 -5.69 -10.33
N LEU A 261 4.12 -6.38 -9.31
CA LEU A 261 3.33 -6.99 -8.23
C LEU A 261 3.84 -6.49 -6.88
N LEU A 262 2.90 -6.16 -5.99
CA LEU A 262 3.18 -5.81 -4.60
C LEU A 262 2.61 -6.89 -3.69
N ARG A 263 3.44 -7.48 -2.86
CA ARG A 263 3.04 -8.40 -1.80
C ARG A 263 3.08 -7.69 -0.46
N MET A 264 1.98 -7.70 0.27
CA MET A 264 1.87 -7.31 1.67
C MET A 264 1.67 -8.57 2.51
N VAL A 265 2.38 -8.68 3.61
CA VAL A 265 2.15 -9.69 4.65
C VAL A 265 1.85 -8.97 5.94
N TRP A 266 0.68 -9.22 6.49
CA TRP A 266 0.30 -8.82 7.83
C TRP A 266 0.26 -10.06 8.71
N ALA A 267 0.86 -10.00 9.90
CA ALA A 267 0.89 -11.10 10.83
C ALA A 267 0.62 -10.62 12.25
N TYR A 268 -0.07 -11.46 13.04
CA TYR A 268 -0.34 -11.22 14.44
C TYR A 268 0.09 -12.43 15.27
N SER A 269 1.05 -12.20 16.16
CA SER A 269 1.60 -13.18 17.09
C SER A 269 1.28 -12.86 18.56
N GLY A 270 0.32 -11.96 18.79
CA GLY A 270 -0.06 -11.47 20.12
C GLY A 270 0.38 -10.02 20.35
N GLY A 271 -0.04 -9.44 21.49
CA GLY A 271 0.24 -8.06 21.82
C GLY A 271 -0.85 -7.08 21.40
N ALA A 272 -0.51 -5.79 21.27
CA ALA A 272 -1.47 -4.72 21.01
C ALA A 272 -2.02 -4.70 19.59
N HIS A 273 -1.23 -5.12 18.61
CA HIS A 273 -1.59 -5.13 17.18
C HIS A 273 -0.66 -6.07 16.39
N GLY A 274 -1.11 -6.47 15.19
CA GLY A 274 -0.24 -7.13 14.21
C GLY A 274 0.75 -6.16 13.57
N ASN A 275 1.65 -6.69 12.78
CA ASN A 275 2.58 -5.90 11.98
C ASN A 275 2.52 -6.33 10.52
N TYR A 276 2.92 -5.43 9.61
CA TYR A 276 2.96 -5.75 8.19
C TYR A 276 4.15 -5.12 7.49
N GLY A 277 4.55 -5.76 6.40
CA GLY A 277 5.61 -5.30 5.54
C GLY A 277 5.32 -5.62 4.07
N PHE A 278 6.15 -5.08 3.21
CA PHE A 278 6.01 -5.21 1.78
C PHE A 278 7.20 -5.93 1.14
N THR A 279 6.91 -6.64 0.06
CA THR A 279 7.88 -7.05 -0.96
C THR A 279 7.29 -6.75 -2.32
N ALA A 280 8.12 -6.45 -3.30
CA ALA A 280 7.67 -6.18 -4.66
C ALA A 280 8.48 -7.01 -5.66
N GLY A 281 7.85 -7.35 -6.77
CA GLY A 281 8.52 -7.95 -7.91
C GLY A 281 8.14 -7.20 -9.18
N ASN A 282 9.15 -6.92 -10.00
CA ASN A 282 9.00 -6.25 -11.29
C ASN A 282 9.69 -7.09 -12.35
N TRP A 283 9.02 -7.29 -13.47
CA TRP A 283 9.56 -8.08 -14.59
C TRP A 283 9.20 -7.43 -15.92
N ARG A 284 10.06 -7.62 -16.90
CA ARG A 284 9.83 -7.23 -18.29
C ARG A 284 9.80 -8.45 -19.19
N ARG A 285 8.84 -8.50 -20.09
CA ARG A 285 8.74 -9.56 -21.10
C ARG A 285 9.87 -9.38 -22.12
N GLY A 286 10.71 -10.40 -22.25
CA GLY A 286 11.76 -10.51 -23.24
C GLY A 286 11.52 -11.70 -24.17
N ALA A 287 12.43 -11.94 -25.11
CA ALA A 287 12.34 -13.04 -26.06
C ALA A 287 12.32 -14.44 -25.38
N GLN A 288 12.92 -14.56 -24.20
CA GLN A 288 13.03 -15.81 -23.44
C GLN A 288 12.07 -15.85 -22.23
N GLY A 289 11.02 -15.03 -22.22
CA GLY A 289 10.09 -14.91 -21.11
C GLY A 289 10.37 -13.68 -20.25
N PHE A 290 9.76 -13.65 -19.06
CA PHE A 290 9.90 -12.52 -18.14
C PHE A 290 11.26 -12.51 -17.45
N GLN A 291 11.91 -11.36 -17.48
CA GLN A 291 13.17 -11.09 -16.80
C GLN A 291 12.94 -10.09 -15.65
N PRO A 292 13.54 -10.31 -14.47
CA PRO A 292 13.39 -9.40 -13.34
C PRO A 292 13.95 -8.01 -13.69
N ILE A 293 13.29 -6.98 -13.14
CA ILE A 293 13.72 -5.58 -13.25
C ILE A 293 14.16 -5.14 -11.86
N THR A 294 15.40 -4.66 -11.77
CA THR A 294 15.95 -3.99 -10.59
C THR A 294 15.88 -2.47 -10.75
N LEU A 295 16.15 -1.73 -9.67
CA LEU A 295 16.22 -0.27 -9.77
C LEU A 295 17.32 0.19 -10.76
N ALA A 296 18.42 -0.55 -10.85
CA ALA A 296 19.50 -0.28 -11.80
C ALA A 296 19.10 -0.54 -13.26
N ASP A 297 18.04 -1.29 -13.51
CA ASP A 297 17.48 -1.47 -14.85
C ASP A 297 16.58 -0.30 -15.27
N VAL A 298 16.11 0.49 -14.32
CA VAL A 298 15.25 1.67 -14.54
C VAL A 298 16.05 2.96 -14.52
N LEU A 299 16.98 3.08 -13.59
CA LEU A 299 17.82 4.27 -13.36
C LEU A 299 19.30 3.94 -13.60
N ASN A 300 20.09 4.98 -13.88
CA ASN A 300 21.56 4.92 -13.76
C ASN A 300 21.95 5.25 -12.32
N PRO A 301 22.25 4.29 -11.42
CA PRO A 301 22.38 4.50 -9.97
C PRO A 301 23.70 5.17 -9.57
N THR A 302 24.08 6.25 -10.23
CA THR A 302 25.22 7.09 -9.84
C THR A 302 24.88 7.82 -8.51
N PRO A 303 25.89 8.25 -7.72
CA PRO A 303 25.64 9.03 -6.49
C PRO A 303 24.76 10.26 -6.74
N ALA A 304 24.96 10.97 -7.85
CA ALA A 304 24.15 12.14 -8.21
C ALA A 304 22.69 11.75 -8.56
N CYS A 305 22.47 10.61 -9.22
CA CYS A 305 21.13 10.10 -9.45
C CYS A 305 20.45 9.69 -8.15
N LEU A 306 21.13 8.93 -7.31
CA LEU A 306 20.55 8.49 -6.03
C LEU A 306 20.20 9.68 -5.13
N GLN A 307 21.00 10.74 -5.12
CA GLN A 307 20.68 11.97 -4.41
C GLN A 307 19.40 12.62 -4.97
N SER A 308 19.30 12.76 -6.32
CA SER A 308 18.09 13.30 -6.96
C SER A 308 16.84 12.45 -6.65
N PHE A 309 16.98 11.13 -6.72
CA PHE A 309 15.91 10.18 -6.41
C PHE A 309 15.45 10.30 -4.96
N ASN A 310 16.42 10.39 -4.01
CA ASN A 310 16.10 10.56 -2.60
C ASN A 310 15.36 11.86 -2.31
N THR A 311 15.78 12.95 -2.91
CA THR A 311 15.10 14.24 -2.78
C THR A 311 13.64 14.12 -3.24
N GLN A 312 13.41 13.51 -4.40
CA GLN A 312 12.05 13.28 -4.92
C GLN A 312 11.21 12.36 -4.01
N ILE A 313 11.84 11.33 -3.41
CA ILE A 313 11.16 10.46 -2.42
C ILE A 313 10.73 11.27 -1.21
N VAL A 314 11.62 12.08 -0.60
CA VAL A 314 11.28 12.90 0.56
C VAL A 314 10.12 13.85 0.23
N ASP A 315 10.15 14.48 -0.93
CA ASP A 315 9.09 15.39 -1.35
C ASP A 315 7.77 14.67 -1.63
N ALA A 316 7.82 13.45 -2.18
CA ALA A 316 6.65 12.61 -2.33
C ALA A 316 6.06 12.19 -0.98
N LEU A 317 6.89 11.77 -0.03
CA LEU A 317 6.46 11.42 1.33
C LEU A 317 5.87 12.62 2.08
N LYS A 318 6.40 13.84 1.89
CA LYS A 318 5.77 15.07 2.43
C LYS A 318 4.38 15.29 1.86
N ARG A 319 4.21 15.12 0.56
CA ARG A 319 2.88 15.25 -0.09
C ARG A 319 1.88 14.22 0.42
N GLU A 320 2.35 13.03 0.76
CA GLU A 320 1.54 11.96 1.36
C GLU A 320 1.31 12.14 2.87
N GLY A 321 1.93 13.15 3.50
CA GLY A 321 1.77 13.44 4.92
C GLY A 321 2.57 12.52 5.85
N ALA A 322 3.64 11.89 5.36
CA ALA A 322 4.51 11.06 6.20
C ALA A 322 5.13 11.91 7.33
N PRO A 323 4.91 11.56 8.62
CA PRO A 323 5.25 12.43 9.73
C PRO A 323 6.71 12.82 9.81
N GLU A 324 7.63 11.89 9.56
CA GLU A 324 9.06 12.18 9.64
C GLU A 324 9.55 13.05 8.48
N ALA A 325 9.01 12.84 7.27
CA ALA A 325 9.30 13.68 6.13
C ALA A 325 8.75 15.11 6.33
N THR A 326 7.52 15.23 6.84
CA THR A 326 6.86 16.52 7.08
C THR A 326 7.58 17.32 8.16
N ARG A 327 8.07 16.67 9.23
CA ARG A 327 8.87 17.34 10.29
C ARG A 327 10.32 17.64 9.87
N GLY A 328 10.78 17.14 8.73
CA GLY A 328 12.16 17.26 8.27
C GLY A 328 13.16 16.43 9.08
N THR A 329 12.69 15.43 9.81
CA THR A 329 13.54 14.49 10.58
C THR A 329 14.06 13.35 9.73
N LEU A 330 13.35 13.01 8.65
CA LEU A 330 13.78 11.99 7.68
C LEU A 330 14.99 12.51 6.88
N LYS A 331 16.10 11.81 6.98
CA LYS A 331 17.33 12.15 6.26
C LYS A 331 17.51 11.24 5.06
N GLU A 332 18.14 11.76 4.00
CA GLU A 332 18.44 10.97 2.80
C GLU A 332 19.19 9.66 3.09
N LYS A 333 20.08 9.68 4.09
CA LYS A 333 20.82 8.49 4.53
C LYS A 333 19.94 7.39 5.13
N ASP A 334 18.76 7.76 5.64
CA ASP A 334 17.80 6.84 6.24
C ASP A 334 16.95 6.16 5.14
N LEU A 335 16.97 6.71 3.92
CA LEU A 335 16.36 6.15 2.74
C LEU A 335 17.28 5.07 2.16
N ARG A 336 17.02 3.83 2.51
CA ARG A 336 17.75 2.65 2.00
C ARG A 336 17.26 2.30 0.59
N ASN A 337 17.46 3.18 -0.36
CA ASN A 337 16.81 3.17 -1.67
C ASN A 337 16.92 1.86 -2.46
N ALA A 338 18.01 1.15 -2.31
CA ALA A 338 18.18 -0.16 -2.97
C ALA A 338 17.50 -1.32 -2.22
N ALA A 339 17.05 -1.10 -0.98
CA ALA A 339 16.49 -2.13 -0.11
C ALA A 339 14.96 -2.03 0.04
N PHE A 340 14.37 -0.87 -0.24
CA PHE A 340 12.91 -0.73 -0.16
C PHE A 340 12.21 -1.37 -1.37
N PRO A 341 11.09 -2.05 -1.13
CA PRO A 341 10.29 -2.59 -2.22
C PRO A 341 9.74 -1.45 -3.10
N PHE A 342 9.87 -1.59 -4.39
CA PHE A 342 9.30 -0.64 -5.35
C PHE A 342 8.48 -1.36 -6.41
N THR A 343 7.49 -0.66 -6.94
CA THR A 343 6.67 -1.07 -8.07
C THR A 343 6.80 -0.07 -9.21
N LEU A 344 6.53 -0.52 -10.43
CA LEU A 344 6.53 0.30 -11.64
C LEU A 344 5.10 0.56 -12.09
N GLN A 345 4.76 1.84 -12.31
CA GLN A 345 3.43 2.29 -12.72
C GLN A 345 3.58 3.32 -13.84
N GLY A 346 3.44 2.86 -15.08
CA GLY A 346 3.69 3.74 -16.22
C GLY A 346 5.12 4.29 -16.18
N ASP A 347 5.24 5.61 -16.08
CA ASP A 347 6.52 6.35 -15.99
C ASP A 347 7.01 6.55 -14.53
N ARG A 348 6.37 5.92 -13.55
CA ARG A 348 6.67 6.12 -12.12
C ARG A 348 7.31 4.91 -11.48
N ILE A 349 8.25 5.21 -10.59
CA ILE A 349 8.77 4.29 -9.58
C ILE A 349 8.03 4.62 -8.29
N VAL A 350 7.33 3.65 -7.71
CA VAL A 350 6.63 3.82 -6.43
C VAL A 350 7.33 2.99 -5.37
N VAL A 351 7.93 3.65 -4.41
CA VAL A 351 8.59 3.02 -3.26
C VAL A 351 7.58 2.84 -2.14
N HIS A 352 7.56 1.66 -1.51
CA HIS A 352 6.60 1.30 -0.47
C HIS A 352 7.28 1.24 0.89
N TYR A 353 6.68 1.90 1.87
CA TYR A 353 7.15 1.99 3.26
C TYR A 353 6.12 1.36 4.19
N GLY A 354 6.57 0.42 5.00
CA GLY A 354 5.77 -0.19 6.06
C GLY A 354 5.64 0.71 7.29
N PRO A 355 4.88 0.27 8.30
CA PRO A 355 4.84 0.94 9.59
C PRO A 355 6.24 1.07 10.20
N TYR A 356 6.47 2.15 10.92
CA TYR A 356 7.74 2.52 11.58
C TYR A 356 8.90 2.91 10.65
N GLU A 357 8.75 2.83 9.34
CA GLU A 357 9.85 3.19 8.41
C GLU A 357 9.95 4.70 8.15
N VAL A 358 8.82 5.42 8.12
CA VAL A 358 8.77 6.87 7.90
C VAL A 358 7.76 7.59 8.79
N GLY A 359 7.33 6.93 9.86
CA GLY A 359 6.38 7.44 10.84
C GLY A 359 5.99 6.38 11.87
N PRO A 360 5.22 6.72 12.92
CA PRO A 360 4.73 5.76 13.90
C PRO A 360 3.74 4.78 13.27
N TYR A 361 3.52 3.64 13.93
CA TYR A 361 2.58 2.59 13.46
C TYR A 361 1.18 3.14 13.18
N SER A 362 0.69 4.04 14.02
CA SER A 362 -0.64 4.65 13.87
C SER A 362 -0.83 5.45 12.59
N SER A 363 0.26 5.85 11.94
CA SER A 363 0.22 6.54 10.65
C SER A 363 0.12 5.58 9.45
N GLY A 364 0.23 4.26 9.68
CA GLY A 364 0.13 3.25 8.64
C GLY A 364 1.33 3.18 7.70
N ALA A 365 1.06 2.76 6.47
CA ALA A 365 2.04 2.64 5.40
C ALA A 365 2.04 3.87 4.50
N PHE A 366 3.20 4.18 3.92
CA PHE A 366 3.37 5.28 2.99
C PHE A 366 3.92 4.81 1.64
N ARG A 367 3.72 5.64 0.62
CA ARG A 367 4.23 5.40 -0.72
C ARG A 367 4.84 6.67 -1.28
N ALA A 368 5.98 6.53 -1.93
CA ALA A 368 6.64 7.65 -2.61
C ALA A 368 6.64 7.37 -4.11
N ALA A 369 5.81 8.08 -4.85
CA ALA A 369 5.82 8.02 -6.32
C ALA A 369 6.76 9.06 -6.89
N VAL A 370 7.72 8.61 -7.68
CA VAL A 370 8.71 9.43 -8.36
C VAL A 370 8.59 9.18 -9.87
N ARG A 371 8.38 10.24 -10.64
CA ARG A 371 8.43 10.15 -12.10
C ARG A 371 9.87 10.07 -12.57
N VAL A 372 10.15 9.15 -13.47
CA VAL A 372 11.50 9.01 -14.01
C VAL A 372 11.93 10.27 -14.76
N ASP A 373 10.99 10.95 -15.43
CA ASP A 373 11.25 12.19 -16.17
C ASP A 373 11.58 13.39 -15.28
N ASP A 374 11.11 13.41 -14.04
CA ASP A 374 11.39 14.48 -13.06
C ASP A 374 12.77 14.34 -12.40
N LEU A 375 13.46 13.22 -12.64
CA LEU A 375 14.79 12.99 -12.11
C LEU A 375 15.87 13.74 -12.93
N SER A 376 16.99 14.02 -12.25
CA SER A 376 18.14 14.67 -12.88
C SER A 376 18.63 13.88 -14.10
N ALA A 377 19.31 14.59 -15.03
CA ALA A 377 19.93 13.96 -16.20
C ALA A 377 20.91 12.81 -15.82
N ALA A 378 21.50 12.87 -14.62
CA ALA A 378 22.38 11.81 -14.11
C ALA A 378 21.66 10.46 -13.94
N CYS A 379 20.33 10.44 -13.82
CA CYS A 379 19.53 9.23 -13.72
C CYS A 379 19.17 8.62 -15.06
N LYS A 380 19.28 9.39 -16.16
CA LYS A 380 18.94 8.88 -17.47
C LYS A 380 19.99 7.87 -17.92
N ARG A 381 19.53 6.71 -18.36
CA ARG A 381 20.42 5.73 -18.96
C ARG A 381 20.86 6.25 -20.35
N PRO A 382 22.12 6.06 -20.74
CA PRO A 382 22.51 6.32 -22.12
C PRO A 382 21.61 5.51 -23.06
N THR A 383 21.03 6.14 -24.04
CA THR A 383 20.34 5.45 -25.14
C THR A 383 21.39 4.65 -25.89
N THR A 384 21.40 3.33 -25.73
CA THR A 384 22.19 2.40 -26.52
C THR A 384 21.56 2.20 -27.89
#